data_2b41b5b7a0e6209f08c38ff651105f75
#
_entry.id   2b41b5b7a0e6209f08c38ff651105f75
#
_cell.length_a   1.000
_cell.length_b   1.000
_cell.length_c   1.000
_cell.angle_alpha   90.00
_cell.angle_beta   90.00
_cell.angle_gamma   90.00
#
_symmetry.space_group_name_H-M   'P 1'
#
loop_
_entity.id
_entity.type
_entity.pdbx_description
1 polymer ?
#
loop_
_entity_poly.entity_id
_entity_poly.type
_entity_poly.pdbx_seq_one_letter_code
_entity_poly.pdbx_strand_id
1 'polypeptide(L)'
;MRIPAHSVCTAIRDDIVSGVFERGSRLTEEVLARRYGVSRVPVREALRTLESEGFVVTRRHAGACVAEPDEQEAADLLEVRMLLEPLGAARAAQRRTDAHLKVLRGLVRLGQERARRGEGEDLRSLGGWFHETLAQASGSPGLIALLTQLRHKIAWMYAVDPPARPADSWAEYGAIVDAVARGDAERARALAAQHAERATGAHRLRRPGRPAAPAVPRAGRVRTSQHAVNTQGGRH
;
A
#
# COMPACT_ATOMS: atom_id res chain seq x y z
N MET A 1 -25.20 -11.68 0.27
CA MET A 1 -25.40 -10.34 -0.34
C MET A 1 -24.69 -10.32 -1.69
N ARG A 2 -25.42 -9.99 -2.78
CA ARG A 2 -24.83 -10.01 -4.12
C ARG A 2 -24.13 -8.67 -4.36
N ILE A 3 -22.80 -8.67 -4.51
CA ILE A 3 -22.05 -7.44 -4.80
C ILE A 3 -22.02 -7.16 -6.32
N PRO A 4 -21.97 -5.89 -6.75
CA PRO A 4 -21.77 -5.55 -8.16
C PRO A 4 -20.44 -6.14 -8.69
N ALA A 5 -20.43 -6.57 -9.96
CA ALA A 5 -19.25 -7.21 -10.55
C ALA A 5 -17.97 -6.33 -10.47
N HIS A 6 -18.09 -5.01 -10.61
CA HIS A 6 -16.99 -4.06 -10.50
C HIS A 6 -16.42 -3.91 -9.08
N SER A 7 -17.19 -4.32 -8.06
CA SER A 7 -16.76 -4.27 -6.65
C SER A 7 -16.07 -5.55 -6.17
N VAL A 8 -16.01 -6.60 -7.01
CA VAL A 8 -15.42 -7.91 -6.64
C VAL A 8 -13.93 -7.79 -6.33
N CYS A 9 -13.18 -7.05 -7.14
CA CYS A 9 -11.75 -6.83 -6.94
C CYS A 9 -11.49 -6.15 -5.59
N THR A 10 -12.24 -5.11 -5.27
CA THR A 10 -12.14 -4.40 -3.97
C THR A 10 -12.48 -5.34 -2.81
N ALA A 11 -13.57 -6.10 -2.91
CA ALA A 11 -13.97 -7.02 -1.84
C ALA A 11 -12.94 -8.14 -1.60
N ILE A 12 -12.34 -8.71 -2.66
CA ILE A 12 -11.27 -9.71 -2.51
C ILE A 12 -10.03 -9.07 -1.89
N ARG A 13 -9.65 -7.85 -2.33
CA ARG A 13 -8.52 -7.12 -1.75
C ARG A 13 -8.72 -6.85 -0.26
N ASP A 14 -9.89 -6.39 0.12
CA ASP A 14 -10.22 -6.11 1.53
C ASP A 14 -10.17 -7.37 2.39
N ASP A 15 -10.67 -8.50 1.88
CA ASP A 15 -10.58 -9.80 2.54
C ASP A 15 -9.12 -10.30 2.66
N ILE A 16 -8.24 -10.02 1.68
CA ILE A 16 -6.80 -10.31 1.77
C ILE A 16 -6.14 -9.39 2.80
N VAL A 17 -6.40 -8.09 2.74
CA VAL A 17 -5.78 -7.09 3.64
C VAL A 17 -6.22 -7.31 5.10
N SER A 18 -7.48 -7.71 5.33
CA SER A 18 -7.99 -8.01 6.67
C SER A 18 -7.59 -9.39 7.19
N GLY A 19 -6.96 -10.23 6.36
CA GLY A 19 -6.52 -11.58 6.76
C GLY A 19 -7.62 -12.65 6.70
N VAL A 20 -8.78 -12.36 6.12
CA VAL A 20 -9.83 -13.37 5.84
C VAL A 20 -9.30 -14.44 4.89
N PHE A 21 -8.48 -14.04 3.93
CA PHE A 21 -7.67 -14.97 3.14
C PHE A 21 -6.23 -14.91 3.64
N GLU A 22 -5.78 -16.03 4.20
CA GLU A 22 -4.42 -16.16 4.74
C GLU A 22 -3.37 -16.10 3.63
N ARG A 23 -2.17 -15.63 3.96
CA ARG A 23 -1.02 -15.61 3.05
C ARG A 23 -0.70 -17.02 2.57
N GLY A 24 -0.42 -17.18 1.30
CA GLY A 24 -0.17 -18.47 0.65
C GLY A 24 -1.43 -19.31 0.39
N SER A 25 -2.60 -18.93 0.93
CA SER A 25 -3.84 -19.67 0.71
C SER A 25 -4.30 -19.63 -0.75
N ARG A 26 -4.90 -20.72 -1.21
CA ARG A 26 -5.37 -20.86 -2.59
C ARG A 26 -6.69 -20.12 -2.79
N LEU A 27 -6.76 -19.34 -3.87
CA LEU A 27 -7.94 -18.60 -4.30
C LEU A 27 -8.53 -19.24 -5.56
N THR A 28 -9.64 -19.96 -5.43
CA THR A 28 -10.29 -20.60 -6.59
C THR A 28 -11.44 -19.73 -7.10
N GLU A 29 -11.56 -19.60 -8.42
CA GLU A 29 -12.65 -18.84 -9.05
C GLU A 29 -14.03 -19.30 -8.56
N GLU A 30 -14.19 -20.62 -8.35
CA GLU A 30 -15.47 -21.20 -7.90
C GLU A 30 -15.83 -20.77 -6.48
N VAL A 31 -14.89 -20.87 -5.54
CA VAL A 31 -15.11 -20.49 -4.14
C VAL A 31 -15.41 -19.00 -4.04
N LEU A 32 -14.64 -18.16 -4.74
CA LEU A 32 -14.84 -16.71 -4.73
C LEU A 32 -16.16 -16.31 -5.40
N ALA A 33 -16.51 -16.92 -6.55
CA ALA A 33 -17.80 -16.68 -7.22
C ALA A 33 -18.98 -16.98 -6.31
N ARG A 34 -18.93 -18.10 -5.59
CA ARG A 34 -19.95 -18.51 -4.61
C ARG A 34 -19.99 -17.52 -3.41
N ARG A 35 -18.81 -17.16 -2.86
CA ARG A 35 -18.71 -16.26 -1.70
C ARG A 35 -19.32 -14.88 -1.99
N TYR A 36 -19.02 -14.29 -3.15
CA TYR A 36 -19.48 -12.93 -3.51
C TYR A 36 -20.78 -12.91 -4.32
N GLY A 37 -21.35 -14.07 -4.66
CA GLY A 37 -22.62 -14.16 -5.39
C GLY A 37 -22.55 -13.65 -6.83
N VAL A 38 -21.40 -13.86 -7.51
CA VAL A 38 -21.13 -13.43 -8.89
C VAL A 38 -20.76 -14.63 -9.79
N SER A 39 -20.66 -14.42 -11.11
CA SER A 39 -20.11 -15.43 -12.02
C SER A 39 -18.57 -15.51 -11.92
N ARG A 40 -17.96 -16.53 -12.55
CA ARG A 40 -16.49 -16.71 -12.54
C ARG A 40 -15.74 -15.64 -13.34
N VAL A 41 -16.37 -15.02 -14.34
CA VAL A 41 -15.70 -14.01 -15.20
C VAL A 41 -15.20 -12.81 -14.40
N PRO A 42 -16.04 -12.05 -13.64
CA PRO A 42 -15.55 -10.92 -12.85
C PRO A 42 -14.54 -11.34 -11.76
N VAL A 43 -14.62 -12.58 -11.25
CA VAL A 43 -13.62 -13.09 -10.30
C VAL A 43 -12.25 -13.25 -10.98
N ARG A 44 -12.22 -13.83 -12.19
CA ARG A 44 -11.00 -14.01 -12.97
C ARG A 44 -10.33 -12.67 -13.29
N GLU A 45 -11.11 -11.68 -13.72
CA GLU A 45 -10.60 -10.33 -13.97
C GLU A 45 -10.08 -9.68 -12.68
N ALA A 46 -10.79 -9.84 -11.55
CA ALA A 46 -10.33 -9.37 -10.25
C ALA A 46 -9.00 -10.02 -9.83
N LEU A 47 -8.85 -11.35 -9.99
CA LEU A 47 -7.61 -12.05 -9.66
C LEU A 47 -6.44 -11.59 -10.53
N ARG A 48 -6.65 -11.33 -11.82
CA ARG A 48 -5.61 -10.75 -12.70
C ARG A 48 -5.19 -9.35 -12.26
N THR A 49 -6.16 -8.51 -11.89
CA THR A 49 -5.87 -7.18 -11.34
C THR A 49 -5.06 -7.29 -10.05
N LEU A 50 -5.49 -8.15 -9.12
CA LEU A 50 -4.79 -8.37 -7.84
C LEU A 50 -3.40 -9.00 -8.02
N GLU A 51 -3.19 -9.80 -9.08
CA GLU A 51 -1.88 -10.31 -9.45
C GLU A 51 -0.98 -9.18 -9.96
N SER A 52 -1.47 -8.30 -10.82
CA SER A 52 -0.73 -7.12 -11.27
C SER A 52 -0.40 -6.14 -10.14
N GLU A 53 -1.25 -6.08 -9.12
CA GLU A 53 -1.03 -5.32 -7.90
C GLU A 53 -0.14 -6.05 -6.87
N GLY A 54 0.19 -7.34 -7.11
CA GLY A 54 1.05 -8.17 -6.26
C GLY A 54 0.39 -8.64 -4.96
N PHE A 55 -0.94 -8.68 -4.86
CA PHE A 55 -1.66 -9.35 -3.75
C PHE A 55 -1.88 -10.84 -4.00
N VAL A 56 -1.85 -11.23 -5.27
CA VAL A 56 -2.05 -12.62 -5.72
C VAL A 56 -0.85 -13.02 -6.56
N VAL A 57 -0.49 -14.29 -6.51
CA VAL A 57 0.53 -14.91 -7.37
C VAL A 57 -0.04 -16.18 -7.99
N THR A 58 0.28 -16.45 -9.25
CA THR A 58 -0.06 -17.72 -9.88
C THR A 58 1.07 -18.72 -9.63
N ARG A 59 0.77 -19.80 -8.90
CA ARG A 59 1.71 -20.91 -8.62
C ARG A 59 1.43 -22.09 -9.53
N ARG A 60 2.49 -22.71 -10.07
CA ARG A 60 2.37 -23.92 -10.88
C ARG A 60 1.64 -25.01 -10.09
N HIS A 61 0.62 -25.64 -10.70
CA HIS A 61 -0.25 -26.66 -10.12
C HIS A 61 -1.18 -26.22 -8.97
N ALA A 62 -1.00 -25.04 -8.40
CA ALA A 62 -1.88 -24.49 -7.34
C ALA A 62 -2.86 -23.43 -7.85
N GLY A 63 -2.57 -22.79 -9.00
CA GLY A 63 -3.35 -21.66 -9.50
C GLY A 63 -3.11 -20.37 -8.73
N ALA A 64 -4.12 -19.51 -8.62
CA ALA A 64 -4.03 -18.26 -7.89
C ALA A 64 -3.94 -18.51 -6.37
N CYS A 65 -2.99 -17.85 -5.72
CA CYS A 65 -2.76 -17.89 -4.27
C CYS A 65 -2.54 -16.48 -3.75
N VAL A 66 -2.90 -16.22 -2.49
CA VAL A 66 -2.52 -14.98 -1.80
C VAL A 66 -0.98 -14.91 -1.77
N ALA A 67 -0.42 -13.77 -2.15
CA ALA A 67 1.03 -13.58 -2.15
C ALA A 67 1.59 -13.58 -0.71
N GLU A 68 2.87 -13.82 -0.60
CA GLU A 68 3.63 -13.76 0.65
C GLU A 68 4.70 -12.69 0.47
N PRO A 69 4.44 -11.43 0.91
CA PRO A 69 5.40 -10.35 0.72
C PRO A 69 6.68 -10.62 1.50
N ASP A 70 7.80 -10.31 0.89
CA ASP A 70 9.07 -10.38 1.59
C ASP A 70 9.32 -9.13 2.45
N GLU A 71 10.23 -9.23 3.42
CA GLU A 71 10.52 -8.15 4.35
C GLU A 71 11.25 -6.97 3.66
N GLN A 72 12.01 -7.24 2.61
CA GLN A 72 12.70 -6.20 1.87
C GLN A 72 11.71 -5.38 1.05
N GLU A 73 10.76 -6.02 0.36
CA GLU A 73 9.67 -5.32 -0.35
C GLU A 73 8.89 -4.41 0.61
N ALA A 74 8.61 -4.91 1.82
CA ALA A 74 7.91 -4.13 2.83
C ALA A 74 8.72 -2.89 3.28
N ALA A 75 10.03 -3.03 3.47
CA ALA A 75 10.92 -1.91 3.81
C ALA A 75 10.99 -0.87 2.69
N ASP A 76 11.14 -1.32 1.44
CA ASP A 76 11.19 -0.45 0.25
C ASP A 76 9.89 0.36 0.09
N LEU A 77 8.73 -0.26 0.33
CA LEU A 77 7.44 0.44 0.28
C LEU A 77 7.29 1.49 1.38
N LEU A 78 7.86 1.28 2.56
CA LEU A 78 7.90 2.31 3.59
C LEU A 78 8.78 3.50 3.18
N GLU A 79 9.87 3.28 2.45
CA GLU A 79 10.69 4.36 1.90
C GLU A 79 9.92 5.16 0.83
N VAL A 80 9.22 4.48 -0.07
CA VAL A 80 8.32 5.14 -1.05
C VAL A 80 7.24 5.95 -0.33
N ARG A 81 6.67 5.44 0.75
CA ARG A 81 5.70 6.16 1.58
C ARG A 81 6.26 7.48 2.10
N MET A 82 7.50 7.47 2.64
CA MET A 82 8.17 8.67 3.16
C MET A 82 8.38 9.76 2.08
N LEU A 83 8.40 9.40 0.80
CA LEU A 83 8.50 10.35 -0.31
C LEU A 83 7.12 10.87 -0.76
N LEU A 84 6.13 9.99 -0.85
CA LEU A 84 4.84 10.33 -1.46
C LEU A 84 3.82 10.96 -0.49
N GLU A 85 3.77 10.55 0.78
CA GLU A 85 2.82 11.13 1.74
C GLU A 85 3.09 12.62 2.00
N PRO A 86 4.34 13.08 2.20
CA PRO A 86 4.63 14.52 2.35
C PRO A 86 4.26 15.33 1.11
N LEU A 87 4.48 14.77 -0.10
CA LEU A 87 4.05 15.41 -1.34
C LEU A 87 2.52 15.52 -1.40
N GLY A 88 1.80 14.47 -1.02
CA GLY A 88 0.34 14.44 -0.94
C GLY A 88 -0.20 15.52 0.00
N ALA A 89 0.35 15.64 1.21
CA ALA A 89 -0.03 16.65 2.19
C ALA A 89 0.22 18.09 1.71
N ALA A 90 1.37 18.34 1.07
CA ALA A 90 1.67 19.65 0.49
C ALA A 90 0.68 20.02 -0.63
N ARG A 91 0.35 19.08 -1.51
CA ARG A 91 -0.66 19.28 -2.56
C ARG A 91 -2.06 19.48 -1.99
N ALA A 92 -2.42 18.73 -0.94
CA ALA A 92 -3.67 18.92 -0.23
C ALA A 92 -3.78 20.33 0.35
N ALA A 93 -2.72 20.87 0.94
CA ALA A 93 -2.70 22.26 1.42
C ALA A 93 -2.97 23.29 0.31
N GLN A 94 -2.52 23.01 -0.92
CA GLN A 94 -2.72 23.88 -2.08
C GLN A 94 -4.11 23.75 -2.73
N ARG A 95 -4.77 22.58 -2.64
CA ARG A 95 -5.91 22.22 -3.48
C ARG A 95 -7.15 21.73 -2.70
N ARG A 96 -7.05 21.62 -1.35
CA ARG A 96 -8.17 21.19 -0.53
C ARG A 96 -9.44 22.01 -0.77
N THR A 97 -10.58 21.36 -0.63
CA THR A 97 -11.90 22.01 -0.55
C THR A 97 -12.39 22.02 0.89
N ASP A 98 -13.41 22.83 1.18
CA ASP A 98 -14.07 22.84 2.49
C ASP A 98 -14.69 21.48 2.84
N ALA A 99 -15.17 20.74 1.84
CA ALA A 99 -15.65 19.38 2.02
C ALA A 99 -14.55 18.45 2.51
N HIS A 100 -13.35 18.50 1.91
CA HIS A 100 -12.19 17.73 2.38
C HIS A 100 -11.83 18.09 3.83
N LEU A 101 -11.77 19.37 4.16
CA LEU A 101 -11.45 19.83 5.52
C LEU A 101 -12.49 19.38 6.55
N LYS A 102 -13.77 19.41 6.21
CA LYS A 102 -14.86 18.93 7.07
C LYS A 102 -14.68 17.46 7.42
N VAL A 103 -14.40 16.61 6.42
CA VAL A 103 -14.17 15.17 6.62
C VAL A 103 -12.91 14.93 7.44
N LEU A 104 -11.77 15.54 7.08
CA LEU A 104 -10.50 15.36 7.78
C LEU A 104 -10.60 15.76 9.27
N ARG A 105 -11.21 16.92 9.58
CA ARG A 105 -11.43 17.36 10.95
C ARG A 105 -12.35 16.42 11.73
N GLY A 106 -13.38 15.89 11.07
CA GLY A 106 -14.29 14.89 11.65
C GLY A 106 -13.55 13.61 12.03
N LEU A 107 -12.71 13.09 11.13
CA LEU A 107 -11.90 11.89 11.34
C LEU A 107 -10.88 12.08 12.47
N VAL A 108 -10.18 13.23 12.50
CA VAL A 108 -9.23 13.55 13.58
C VAL A 108 -9.91 13.59 14.94
N ARG A 109 -11.05 14.29 15.04
CA ARG A 109 -11.80 14.37 16.30
C ARG A 109 -12.24 13.00 16.79
N LEU A 110 -12.82 12.18 15.89
CA LEU A 110 -13.28 10.84 16.22
C LEU A 110 -12.12 9.93 16.62
N GLY A 111 -11.02 9.96 15.88
CA GLY A 111 -9.84 9.15 16.17
C GLY A 111 -9.19 9.53 17.52
N GLN A 112 -9.09 10.82 17.83
CA GLN A 112 -8.61 11.29 19.14
C GLN A 112 -9.52 10.84 20.28
N GLU A 113 -10.84 10.85 20.09
CA GLU A 113 -11.81 10.38 21.08
C GLU A 113 -11.65 8.87 21.32
N ARG A 114 -11.61 8.06 20.24
CA ARG A 114 -11.41 6.61 20.32
C ARG A 114 -10.08 6.23 20.94
N ALA A 115 -9.01 6.94 20.58
CA ALA A 115 -7.68 6.70 21.16
C ALA A 115 -7.64 6.95 22.66
N ARG A 116 -8.33 8.02 23.16
CA ARG A 116 -8.43 8.31 24.59
C ARG A 116 -9.23 7.26 25.36
N ARG A 117 -10.24 6.64 24.73
CA ARG A 117 -11.05 5.59 25.33
C ARG A 117 -10.41 4.20 25.27
N GLY A 118 -9.26 4.05 24.58
CA GLY A 118 -8.62 2.75 24.37
C GLY A 118 -9.37 1.86 23.37
N GLU A 119 -10.29 2.40 22.57
CA GLU A 119 -11.09 1.69 21.57
C GLU A 119 -10.27 1.51 20.30
N GLY A 120 -9.33 0.55 20.31
CA GLY A 120 -8.35 0.35 19.21
C GLY A 120 -8.91 -0.26 17.94
N GLU A 121 -10.04 -0.94 18.00
CA GLU A 121 -10.58 -1.73 16.88
C GLU A 121 -10.91 -0.86 15.65
N ASP A 122 -11.52 0.32 15.86
CA ASP A 122 -11.90 1.25 14.80
C ASP A 122 -10.74 2.13 14.29
N LEU A 123 -9.65 2.26 15.07
CA LEU A 123 -8.61 3.25 14.79
C LEU A 123 -7.86 2.98 13.49
N ARG A 124 -7.74 1.71 13.09
CA ARG A 124 -7.11 1.34 11.82
C ARG A 124 -7.93 1.82 10.62
N SER A 125 -9.24 1.59 10.66
CA SER A 125 -10.17 2.03 9.60
C SER A 125 -10.22 3.55 9.51
N LEU A 126 -10.30 4.24 10.65
CA LEU A 126 -10.27 5.70 10.72
C LEU A 126 -8.96 6.27 10.14
N GLY A 127 -7.81 5.66 10.47
CA GLY A 127 -6.51 6.03 9.90
C GLY A 127 -6.47 5.82 8.38
N GLY A 128 -7.05 4.72 7.89
CA GLY A 128 -7.22 4.45 6.47
C GLY A 128 -8.00 5.56 5.76
N TRP A 129 -9.16 5.92 6.29
CA TRP A 129 -10.00 7.00 5.74
C TRP A 129 -9.34 8.37 5.81
N PHE A 130 -8.57 8.64 6.87
CA PHE A 130 -7.78 9.87 6.97
C PHE A 130 -6.77 10.00 5.81
N HIS A 131 -5.94 8.99 5.60
CA HIS A 131 -4.95 9.01 4.51
C HIS A 131 -5.59 9.06 3.13
N GLU A 132 -6.70 8.36 2.93
CA GLU A 132 -7.45 8.41 1.67
C GLU A 132 -8.02 9.81 1.40
N THR A 133 -8.67 10.43 2.40
CA THR A 133 -9.22 11.79 2.27
C THR A 133 -8.11 12.81 2.02
N LEU A 134 -6.96 12.66 2.69
CA LEU A 134 -5.81 13.55 2.48
C LEU A 134 -5.25 13.39 1.06
N ALA A 135 -5.16 12.15 0.54
CA ALA A 135 -4.76 11.90 -0.84
C ALA A 135 -5.76 12.52 -1.84
N GLN A 136 -7.07 12.36 -1.62
CA GLN A 136 -8.11 12.98 -2.45
C GLN A 136 -7.99 14.51 -2.45
N ALA A 137 -7.71 15.12 -1.31
CA ALA A 137 -7.51 16.55 -1.18
C ALA A 137 -6.30 17.06 -1.99
N SER A 138 -5.34 16.21 -2.36
CA SER A 138 -4.23 16.56 -3.23
C SER A 138 -4.67 16.97 -4.64
N GLY A 139 -5.86 16.53 -5.07
CA GLY A 139 -6.42 16.82 -6.39
C GLY A 139 -5.55 16.33 -7.56
N SER A 140 -4.70 15.32 -7.34
CA SER A 140 -3.82 14.73 -8.36
C SER A 140 -4.19 13.26 -8.59
N PRO A 141 -4.88 12.91 -9.70
CA PRO A 141 -5.34 11.54 -9.93
C PRO A 141 -4.23 10.49 -9.87
N GLY A 142 -3.05 10.79 -10.45
CA GLY A 142 -1.90 9.88 -10.42
C GLY A 142 -1.35 9.68 -9.00
N LEU A 143 -1.24 10.76 -8.21
CA LEU A 143 -0.78 10.67 -6.83
C LEU A 143 -1.80 9.94 -5.94
N ILE A 144 -3.09 10.18 -6.14
CA ILE A 144 -4.17 9.48 -5.43
C ILE A 144 -4.06 7.97 -5.69
N ALA A 145 -3.94 7.56 -6.97
CA ALA A 145 -3.82 6.14 -7.32
C ALA A 145 -2.59 5.48 -6.66
N LEU A 146 -1.43 6.12 -6.73
CA LEU A 146 -0.19 5.62 -6.12
C LEU A 146 -0.29 5.50 -4.60
N LEU A 147 -0.79 6.54 -3.92
CA LEU A 147 -0.96 6.54 -2.46
C LEU A 147 -1.99 5.49 -2.01
N THR A 148 -3.05 5.27 -2.77
CA THR A 148 -4.07 4.25 -2.47
C THR A 148 -3.49 2.84 -2.58
N GLN A 149 -2.77 2.54 -3.66
CA GLN A 149 -2.10 1.24 -3.83
C GLN A 149 -1.07 0.99 -2.73
N LEU A 150 -0.21 1.98 -2.48
CA LEU A 150 0.82 1.91 -1.45
C LEU A 150 0.22 1.65 -0.07
N ARG A 151 -0.86 2.34 0.28
CA ARG A 151 -1.57 2.15 1.55
C ARG A 151 -2.13 0.74 1.70
N HIS A 152 -2.76 0.19 0.68
CA HIS A 152 -3.28 -1.18 0.72
C HIS A 152 -2.15 -2.20 0.92
N LYS A 153 -1.04 -2.03 0.21
CA LYS A 153 0.14 -2.90 0.36
C LYS A 153 0.72 -2.83 1.77
N ILE A 154 0.95 -1.62 2.29
CA ILE A 154 1.47 -1.43 3.65
C ILE A 154 0.49 -1.99 4.70
N ALA A 155 -0.82 -1.71 4.57
CA ALA A 155 -1.83 -2.23 5.48
C ALA A 155 -1.82 -3.77 5.51
N TRP A 156 -1.70 -4.41 4.35
CA TRP A 156 -1.62 -5.87 4.24
C TRP A 156 -0.32 -6.44 4.81
N MET A 157 0.83 -5.82 4.51
CA MET A 157 2.12 -6.29 5.01
C MET A 157 2.24 -6.17 6.53
N TYR A 158 1.63 -5.16 7.11
CA TYR A 158 1.67 -4.87 8.54
C TYR A 158 0.32 -5.06 9.26
N ALA A 159 -0.60 -5.84 8.68
CA ALA A 159 -1.95 -6.07 9.21
C ALA A 159 -1.97 -6.58 10.66
N VAL A 160 -0.90 -7.24 11.09
CA VAL A 160 -0.77 -7.87 12.42
C VAL A 160 -0.35 -6.88 13.51
N ASP A 161 0.17 -5.68 13.14
CA ASP A 161 0.74 -4.74 14.10
C ASP A 161 -0.19 -3.54 14.36
N PRO A 162 -0.83 -3.44 15.53
CA PRO A 162 -1.53 -2.21 15.91
C PRO A 162 -0.51 -1.06 16.06
N PRO A 163 -0.91 0.20 15.81
CA PRO A 163 -0.02 1.34 16.03
C PRO A 163 0.44 1.39 17.49
N ALA A 164 1.75 1.61 17.70
CA ALA A 164 2.36 1.56 19.03
C ALA A 164 1.81 2.62 19.98
N ARG A 165 1.38 3.77 19.44
CA ARG A 165 0.89 4.92 20.18
C ARG A 165 -0.24 5.61 19.38
N PRO A 166 -1.46 5.10 19.43
CA PRO A 166 -2.57 5.66 18.66
C PRO A 166 -2.83 7.14 18.96
N ALA A 167 -2.73 7.55 20.22
CA ALA A 167 -2.97 8.93 20.64
C ALA A 167 -1.97 9.91 20.01
N ASP A 168 -0.69 9.56 19.95
CA ASP A 168 0.34 10.40 19.34
C ASP A 168 0.10 10.56 17.83
N SER A 169 -0.26 9.47 17.14
CA SER A 169 -0.58 9.51 15.70
C SER A 169 -1.78 10.41 15.40
N TRP A 170 -2.82 10.40 16.24
CA TRP A 170 -3.99 11.24 16.04
C TRP A 170 -3.74 12.71 16.38
N ALA A 171 -2.80 13.02 17.28
CA ALA A 171 -2.31 14.39 17.50
C ALA A 171 -1.55 14.91 16.27
N GLU A 172 -0.70 14.06 15.68
CA GLU A 172 0.03 14.37 14.45
C GLU A 172 -0.90 14.64 13.26
N TYR A 173 -1.93 13.80 13.08
CA TYR A 173 -2.96 14.04 12.04
C TYR A 173 -3.65 15.38 12.23
N GLY A 174 -3.96 15.77 13.48
CA GLY A 174 -4.51 17.09 13.78
C GLY A 174 -3.60 18.22 13.31
N ALA A 175 -2.30 18.14 13.61
CA ALA A 175 -1.32 19.14 13.20
C ALA A 175 -1.19 19.22 11.65
N ILE A 176 -1.23 18.07 10.95
CA ILE A 176 -1.23 18.03 9.48
C ILE A 176 -2.48 18.73 8.93
N VAL A 177 -3.68 18.41 9.45
CA VAL A 177 -4.94 19.02 9.01
C VAL A 177 -4.94 20.52 9.23
N ASP A 178 -4.39 21.01 10.33
CA ASP A 178 -4.28 22.44 10.61
C ASP A 178 -3.37 23.15 9.61
N ALA A 179 -2.26 22.57 9.23
CA ALA A 179 -1.38 23.11 8.19
C ALA A 179 -2.08 23.10 6.82
N VAL A 180 -2.76 22.00 6.46
CA VAL A 180 -3.57 21.90 5.24
C VAL A 180 -4.66 22.97 5.21
N ALA A 181 -5.38 23.17 6.33
CA ALA A 181 -6.45 24.17 6.42
C ALA A 181 -5.95 25.61 6.20
N ARG A 182 -4.76 25.92 6.69
CA ARG A 182 -4.12 27.25 6.47
C ARG A 182 -3.55 27.41 5.06
N GLY A 183 -3.46 26.35 4.26
CA GLY A 183 -2.80 26.40 2.94
C GLY A 183 -1.27 26.39 3.04
N ASP A 184 -0.71 26.06 4.20
CA ASP A 184 0.74 26.02 4.45
C ASP A 184 1.32 24.70 3.93
N ALA A 185 1.68 24.69 2.64
CA ALA A 185 2.16 23.50 1.94
C ALA A 185 3.48 22.97 2.50
N GLU A 186 4.41 23.86 2.89
CA GLU A 186 5.71 23.46 3.43
C GLU A 186 5.56 22.87 4.85
N ARG A 187 4.72 23.49 5.66
CA ARG A 187 4.42 22.94 6.99
C ARG A 187 3.69 21.61 6.92
N ALA A 188 2.71 21.47 6.02
CA ALA A 188 1.99 20.21 5.80
C ALA A 188 2.95 19.11 5.34
N ARG A 189 3.88 19.41 4.42
CA ARG A 189 4.94 18.52 3.97
C ARG A 189 5.81 18.05 5.14
N ALA A 190 6.34 18.98 5.91
CA ALA A 190 7.25 18.69 7.02
C ALA A 190 6.58 17.81 8.09
N LEU A 191 5.33 18.12 8.47
CA LEU A 191 4.58 17.33 9.46
C LEU A 191 4.26 15.92 8.96
N ALA A 192 3.87 15.78 7.69
CA ALA A 192 3.62 14.47 7.10
C ALA A 192 4.91 13.64 6.96
N ALA A 193 6.05 14.25 6.66
CA ALA A 193 7.34 13.57 6.64
C ALA A 193 7.71 13.03 8.03
N GLN A 194 7.59 13.86 9.07
CA GLN A 194 7.84 13.44 10.45
C GLN A 194 6.92 12.30 10.89
N HIS A 195 5.63 12.36 10.52
CA HIS A 195 4.68 11.29 10.78
C HIS A 195 5.09 9.98 10.09
N ALA A 196 5.40 10.02 8.79
CA ALA A 196 5.80 8.85 8.02
C ALA A 196 7.11 8.22 8.56
N GLU A 197 8.08 9.04 8.96
CA GLU A 197 9.33 8.59 9.57
C GLU A 197 9.10 7.88 10.91
N ARG A 198 8.29 8.45 11.80
CA ARG A 198 7.95 7.81 13.09
C ARG A 198 7.20 6.49 12.89
N ALA A 199 6.23 6.45 11.98
CA ALA A 199 5.51 5.24 11.65
C ALA A 199 6.44 4.15 11.11
N THR A 200 7.37 4.51 10.21
CA THR A 200 8.38 3.60 9.64
C THR A 200 9.34 3.11 10.73
N GLY A 201 9.83 3.99 11.61
CA GLY A 201 10.68 3.62 12.73
C GLY A 201 10.02 2.64 13.69
N ALA A 202 8.74 2.82 13.98
CA ALA A 202 7.97 1.91 14.81
C ALA A 202 7.86 0.51 14.20
N HIS A 203 7.72 0.40 12.87
CA HIS A 203 7.72 -0.90 12.19
C HIS A 203 9.09 -1.59 12.21
N ARG A 204 10.17 -0.85 12.01
CA ARG A 204 11.55 -1.39 12.08
C ARG A 204 11.91 -1.93 13.47
N LEU A 205 11.50 -1.25 14.53
CA LEU A 205 11.77 -1.64 15.91
C LEU A 205 11.00 -2.90 16.36
N ARG A 206 9.85 -3.18 15.77
CA ARG A 206 9.02 -4.35 16.10
C ARG A 206 9.48 -5.64 15.43
N ARG A 207 10.32 -5.53 14.42
CA ARG A 207 10.96 -6.64 13.73
C ARG A 207 12.47 -6.50 13.83
N PRO A 208 13.11 -6.78 15.00
CA PRO A 208 14.55 -6.75 15.11
C PRO A 208 15.14 -7.87 14.25
N GLY A 209 15.75 -7.46 13.15
CA GLY A 209 16.80 -8.11 12.42
C GLY A 209 16.75 -9.62 12.23
N ARG A 210 16.10 -10.07 11.19
CA ARG A 210 16.63 -11.19 10.42
C ARG A 210 17.75 -10.59 9.54
N PRO A 211 19.00 -11.12 9.58
CA PRO A 211 20.06 -10.57 8.75
C PRO A 211 19.62 -10.61 7.28
N ALA A 212 19.90 -9.52 6.54
CA ALA A 212 19.63 -9.43 5.13
C ALA A 212 20.10 -10.73 4.45
N ALA A 213 19.19 -11.36 3.70
CA ALA A 213 19.58 -12.52 2.91
C ALA A 213 20.75 -12.11 1.99
N PRO A 214 21.77 -12.97 1.80
CA PRO A 214 22.92 -12.62 0.97
C PRO A 214 22.42 -12.24 -0.42
N ALA A 215 22.89 -11.10 -0.93
CA ALA A 215 22.55 -10.60 -2.24
C ALA A 215 22.69 -11.72 -3.27
N VAL A 216 21.61 -12.02 -3.98
CA VAL A 216 21.66 -12.95 -5.12
C VAL A 216 22.69 -12.41 -6.11
N PRO A 217 23.75 -13.18 -6.48
CA PRO A 217 24.73 -12.70 -7.41
C PRO A 217 24.03 -12.36 -8.73
N ARG A 218 24.19 -11.12 -9.20
CA ARG A 218 23.72 -10.71 -10.52
C ARG A 218 24.27 -11.70 -11.54
N ALA A 219 23.39 -12.41 -12.24
CA ALA A 219 23.75 -13.30 -13.33
C ALA A 219 24.71 -12.59 -14.27
N GLY A 220 25.90 -13.18 -14.43
CA GLY A 220 26.99 -12.61 -15.20
C GLY A 220 26.54 -12.27 -16.60
N ARG A 221 26.96 -11.11 -17.09
CA ARG A 221 26.83 -10.71 -18.49
C ARG A 221 27.35 -11.85 -19.37
N VAL A 222 26.47 -12.39 -20.17
CA VAL A 222 26.87 -13.29 -21.28
C VAL A 222 27.80 -12.49 -22.18
N ARG A 223 29.09 -12.84 -22.19
CA ARG A 223 30.06 -12.35 -23.17
C ARG A 223 29.67 -12.93 -24.51
N THR A 224 29.12 -12.13 -25.39
CA THR A 224 29.00 -12.44 -26.81
C THR A 224 30.42 -12.50 -27.41
N SER A 225 30.94 -13.71 -27.62
CA SER A 225 32.15 -13.93 -28.40
C SER A 225 31.85 -13.62 -29.88
N GLN A 226 32.36 -12.50 -30.36
CA GLN A 226 32.46 -12.23 -31.80
C GLN A 226 33.41 -13.22 -32.40
N HIS A 227 32.86 -14.11 -33.22
CA HIS A 227 33.67 -14.92 -34.14
C HIS A 227 34.15 -14.00 -35.29
N ALA A 228 35.45 -13.71 -35.27
CA ALA A 228 36.14 -13.11 -36.41
C ALA A 228 36.20 -14.14 -37.53
N VAL A 229 35.50 -13.85 -38.62
CA VAL A 229 35.66 -14.59 -39.89
C VAL A 229 36.97 -14.11 -40.53
N ASN A 230 37.97 -14.98 -40.54
CA ASN A 230 39.25 -14.79 -41.20
C ASN A 230 39.11 -15.23 -42.65
N THR A 231 38.98 -14.29 -43.59
CA THR A 231 39.10 -14.50 -45.01
C THR A 231 40.57 -14.40 -45.38
N GLN A 232 41.26 -15.54 -45.54
CA GLN A 232 42.50 -15.58 -46.29
C GLN A 232 42.22 -16.11 -47.68
N GLY A 233 42.50 -15.28 -48.68
CA GLY A 233 42.60 -15.64 -50.04
C GLY A 233 43.87 -16.45 -50.28
N GLY A 234 43.81 -17.38 -51.23
CA GLY A 234 44.93 -18.17 -51.75
C GLY A 234 44.66 -18.58 -53.20
N ARG A 235 45.44 -17.96 -54.07
CA ARG A 235 45.50 -18.25 -55.49
C ARG A 235 45.97 -19.67 -55.68
N HIS A 236 45.40 -20.42 -56.65
CA HIS A 236 45.98 -20.96 -57.84
C HIS A 236 44.91 -21.63 -58.65
#